data_62de01effbd41459be46b614dbb26d1f
#
_entry.id   62de01effbd41459be46b614dbb26d1f
#
_cell.length_a   1.000
_cell.length_b   1.000
_cell.length_c   1.000
_cell.angle_alpha   90.00
_cell.angle_beta   90.00
_cell.angle_gamma   90.00
#
_symmetry.space_group_name_H-M   'P 1'
#
loop_
_entity.id
_entity.type
_entity.pdbx_description
1 polymer ?
#
loop_
_entity_poly.entity_id
_entity_poly.type
_entity_poly.pdbx_seq_one_letter_code
_entity_poly.pdbx_strand_id
1 'polypeptide(L)'
;LKYEFENIFPGCRLLDIHEYLFEKGLTLPDKGQKYLYHEPCHTPMKQYSSIKVAETLLSAEVKMSDRCCGEAGTFSVSRPDIAAQVRYRKEHELKSNLLEFDETPAKILTSCPACQQGLSRYESATALETDYIVVEMVKQHLGDEWSKAFTHQVLNGGMENILL
;
A
#
# COMPACT_ATOMS: atom_id res chain seq x y z
N LEU A 1 16.54 -13.19 -2.76
CA LEU A 1 16.48 -12.05 -3.70
C LEU A 1 17.62 -11.05 -3.48
N LYS A 2 17.85 -10.53 -2.25
CA LYS A 2 18.91 -9.52 -2.03
C LYS A 2 20.30 -10.02 -2.41
N TYR A 3 20.65 -11.25 -1.99
CA TYR A 3 21.97 -11.84 -2.30
C TYR A 3 22.15 -12.19 -3.77
N GLU A 4 21.08 -12.63 -4.45
CA GLU A 4 21.09 -12.93 -5.88
C GLU A 4 21.19 -11.65 -6.71
N PHE A 5 20.52 -10.57 -6.29
CA PHE A 5 20.53 -9.29 -6.99
C PHE A 5 21.93 -8.67 -7.01
N GLU A 6 22.65 -8.68 -5.89
CA GLU A 6 24.02 -8.15 -5.81
C GLU A 6 25.00 -8.91 -6.74
N ASN A 7 24.77 -10.22 -6.95
CA ASN A 7 25.57 -11.02 -7.88
C ASN A 7 25.27 -10.69 -9.35
N ILE A 8 24.00 -10.35 -9.67
CA ILE A 8 23.60 -10.04 -11.04
C ILE A 8 23.89 -8.58 -11.39
N PHE A 9 23.72 -7.68 -10.43
CA PHE A 9 23.90 -6.22 -10.59
C PHE A 9 24.86 -5.67 -9.53
N PRO A 10 26.16 -5.93 -9.66
CA PRO A 10 27.16 -5.47 -8.68
C PRO A 10 27.14 -3.94 -8.55
N GLY A 11 27.13 -3.46 -7.34
CA GLY A 11 27.13 -2.01 -7.04
C GLY A 11 25.78 -1.31 -7.22
N CYS A 12 24.72 -2.04 -7.61
CA CYS A 12 23.37 -1.51 -7.64
C CYS A 12 22.68 -1.67 -6.29
N ARG A 13 21.91 -0.67 -5.90
CA ARG A 13 21.11 -0.68 -4.70
C ARG A 13 19.68 -1.13 -5.01
N LEU A 14 19.23 -2.20 -4.36
CA LEU A 14 17.84 -2.62 -4.41
C LEU A 14 17.04 -1.80 -3.40
N LEU A 15 16.08 -1.03 -3.89
CA LEU A 15 15.24 -0.16 -3.09
C LEU A 15 13.78 -0.35 -3.48
N ASP A 16 12.90 -0.36 -2.50
CA ASP A 16 11.46 -0.34 -2.73
C ASP A 16 11.02 1.04 -3.25
N ILE A 17 9.96 1.08 -4.04
CA ILE A 17 9.48 2.33 -4.65
C ILE A 17 9.10 3.38 -3.59
N HIS A 18 8.50 2.97 -2.47
CA HIS A 18 8.12 3.89 -1.41
C HIS A 18 9.35 4.49 -0.73
N GLU A 19 10.38 3.68 -0.47
CA GLU A 19 11.65 4.14 0.07
C GLU A 19 12.39 5.07 -0.91
N TYR A 20 12.32 4.76 -2.21
CA TYR A 20 12.87 5.63 -3.25
C TYR A 20 12.20 7.00 -3.28
N LEU A 21 10.87 7.04 -3.27
CA LEU A 21 10.12 8.30 -3.24
C LEU A 21 10.40 9.10 -1.95
N PHE A 22 10.49 8.40 -0.82
CA PHE A 22 10.87 8.99 0.46
C PHE A 22 12.26 9.64 0.41
N GLU A 23 13.27 8.96 -0.15
CA GLU A 23 14.61 9.51 -0.31
C GLU A 23 14.67 10.70 -1.30
N LYS A 24 13.76 10.73 -2.28
CA LYS A 24 13.61 11.86 -3.19
C LYS A 24 12.89 13.06 -2.56
N GLY A 25 12.43 12.94 -1.33
CA GLY A 25 11.69 13.99 -0.63
C GLY A 25 10.31 14.27 -1.22
N LEU A 26 9.73 13.30 -1.94
CA LEU A 26 8.37 13.44 -2.47
C LEU A 26 7.37 13.33 -1.32
N THR A 27 6.48 14.29 -1.24
CA THR A 27 5.39 14.32 -0.26
C THR A 27 4.13 14.85 -0.92
N LEU A 28 2.99 14.42 -0.44
CA LEU A 28 1.72 15.03 -0.79
C LEU A 28 1.49 16.32 0.01
N PRO A 29 0.68 17.25 -0.47
CA PRO A 29 0.22 18.37 0.35
C PRO A 29 -0.63 17.86 1.51
N ASP A 30 -0.40 18.40 2.70
CA ASP A 30 -1.21 18.07 3.87
C ASP A 30 -2.66 18.56 3.64
N LYS A 31 -3.59 17.63 3.71
CA LYS A 31 -5.05 17.88 3.57
C LYS A 31 -5.81 17.54 4.85
N GLY A 32 -5.11 17.31 5.95
CA GLY A 32 -5.70 16.85 7.21
C GLY A 32 -6.28 15.45 7.14
N GLN A 33 -5.92 14.65 6.14
CA GLN A 33 -6.40 13.28 5.99
C GLN A 33 -5.71 12.36 7.00
N LYS A 34 -6.41 11.28 7.38
CA LYS A 34 -5.89 10.22 8.24
C LYS A 34 -5.99 8.90 7.50
N TYR A 35 -5.04 8.00 7.72
CA TYR A 35 -4.99 6.70 7.07
C TYR A 35 -4.75 5.58 8.07
N LEU A 36 -5.33 4.43 7.79
CA LEU A 36 -4.95 3.18 8.41
C LEU A 36 -3.96 2.46 7.49
N TYR A 37 -2.77 2.15 7.97
CA TYR A 37 -1.75 1.44 7.19
C TYR A 37 -1.64 -0.01 7.63
N HIS A 38 -1.87 -0.93 6.71
CA HIS A 38 -1.61 -2.35 6.91
C HIS A 38 -0.16 -2.68 6.58
N GLU A 39 0.59 -3.10 7.60
CA GLU A 39 1.95 -3.62 7.42
C GLU A 39 1.92 -5.02 6.80
N PRO A 40 2.47 -5.23 5.61
CA PRO A 40 2.58 -6.57 5.02
C PRO A 40 3.48 -7.50 5.85
N CYS A 41 3.13 -8.79 5.93
CA CYS A 41 3.97 -9.80 6.62
C CYS A 41 5.41 -9.83 6.06
N HIS A 42 5.55 -9.56 4.76
CA HIS A 42 6.82 -9.40 4.07
C HIS A 42 6.89 -7.99 3.49
N THR A 43 7.04 -7.00 4.37
CA THR A 43 7.16 -5.61 3.93
C THR A 43 8.30 -5.47 2.93
N PRO A 44 8.07 -4.80 1.79
CA PRO A 44 9.12 -4.50 0.82
C PRO A 44 10.09 -3.46 1.33
N MET A 45 9.67 -2.57 2.20
CA MET A 45 10.50 -1.54 2.83
C MET A 45 11.44 -2.16 3.84
N LYS A 46 12.76 -2.01 3.65
CA LYS A 46 13.81 -2.68 4.43
C LYS A 46 14.82 -1.70 5.03
N GLN A 47 14.87 -0.48 4.55
CA GLN A 47 15.85 0.52 4.98
C GLN A 47 15.26 1.46 6.03
N TYR A 48 13.96 1.76 5.93
CA TYR A 48 13.26 2.70 6.79
C TYR A 48 12.05 2.06 7.46
N SER A 49 11.58 2.70 8.52
CA SER A 49 10.29 2.34 9.13
C SER A 49 9.16 2.61 8.14
N SER A 50 8.38 1.60 7.81
CA SER A 50 7.28 1.70 6.85
C SER A 50 6.22 2.72 7.26
N ILE A 51 5.92 2.83 8.56
CA ILE A 51 5.00 3.85 9.07
C ILE A 51 5.55 5.25 8.83
N LYS A 52 6.83 5.49 9.13
CA LYS A 52 7.47 6.78 8.90
C LYS A 52 7.49 7.15 7.41
N VAL A 53 7.75 6.17 6.55
CA VAL A 53 7.71 6.37 5.09
C VAL A 53 6.29 6.75 4.67
N ALA A 54 5.27 6.02 5.12
CA ALA A 54 3.88 6.31 4.80
C ALA A 54 3.45 7.70 5.28
N GLU A 55 3.71 8.06 6.54
CA GLU A 55 3.41 9.38 7.09
C GLU A 55 4.06 10.51 6.29
N THR A 56 5.33 10.33 5.93
CA THR A 56 6.06 11.37 5.18
C THR A 56 5.52 11.50 3.76
N LEU A 57 5.33 10.40 3.02
CA LEU A 57 4.84 10.43 1.66
C LEU A 57 3.44 11.01 1.55
N LEU A 58 2.58 10.69 2.51
CA LEU A 58 1.18 11.11 2.51
C LEU A 58 0.97 12.47 3.19
N SER A 59 1.96 12.99 3.94
CA SER A 59 1.82 14.17 4.82
C SER A 59 0.57 14.09 5.68
N ALA A 60 0.35 12.94 6.34
CA ALA A 60 -0.89 12.61 7.03
C ALA A 60 -0.62 11.82 8.31
N GLU A 61 -1.58 11.84 9.24
CA GLU A 61 -1.59 10.91 10.37
C GLU A 61 -1.85 9.49 9.85
N VAL A 62 -0.95 8.55 10.20
CA VAL A 62 -1.07 7.14 9.79
C VAL A 62 -0.98 6.24 11.02
N LYS A 63 -2.02 5.46 11.27
CA LYS A 63 -2.00 4.41 12.30
C LYS A 63 -1.76 3.05 11.67
N MET A 64 -1.05 2.20 12.39
CA MET A 64 -0.67 0.87 11.91
C MET A 64 -1.72 -0.19 12.25
N SER A 65 -1.94 -1.11 11.31
CA SER A 65 -2.67 -2.35 11.46
C SER A 65 -1.77 -3.51 11.02
N ASP A 66 -1.33 -4.35 11.95
CA ASP A 66 -0.22 -5.28 11.76
C ASP A 66 -0.62 -6.75 11.52
N ARG A 67 -1.87 -7.14 11.80
CA ARG A 67 -2.32 -8.52 11.61
C ARG A 67 -2.40 -8.89 10.14
N CYS A 68 -2.06 -10.16 9.82
CA CYS A 68 -2.10 -10.70 8.48
C CYS A 68 -3.46 -10.45 7.78
N CYS A 69 -3.40 -10.04 6.51
CA CYS A 69 -4.60 -9.83 5.68
C CYS A 69 -5.34 -11.14 5.29
N GLY A 70 -4.69 -12.29 5.46
CA GLY A 70 -5.26 -13.60 5.15
C GLY A 70 -5.23 -13.99 3.67
N GLU A 71 -4.39 -13.31 2.84
CA GLU A 71 -4.36 -13.52 1.37
C GLU A 71 -3.12 -14.23 0.86
N ALA A 72 -2.21 -14.68 1.72
CA ALA A 72 -0.93 -15.22 1.28
C ALA A 72 -1.06 -16.42 0.32
N GLY A 73 -0.73 -16.20 -0.95
CA GLY A 73 -0.58 -17.24 -1.97
C GLY A 73 -1.77 -18.21 -2.06
N THR A 74 -1.47 -19.51 -2.05
CA THR A 74 -2.48 -20.59 -2.09
C THR A 74 -3.09 -20.94 -0.73
N PHE A 75 -2.71 -20.23 0.34
CA PHE A 75 -3.14 -20.54 1.71
C PHE A 75 -4.66 -20.57 1.86
N SER A 76 -5.36 -19.60 1.27
CA SER A 76 -6.83 -19.53 1.35
C SER A 76 -7.54 -20.68 0.61
N VAL A 77 -6.85 -21.31 -0.34
CA VAL A 77 -7.35 -22.48 -1.10
C VAL A 77 -7.00 -23.78 -0.40
N SER A 78 -5.76 -23.91 0.07
CA SER A 78 -5.25 -25.13 0.70
C SER A 78 -5.78 -25.36 2.14
N ARG A 79 -6.01 -24.27 2.89
CA ARG A 79 -6.49 -24.32 4.27
C ARG A 79 -7.57 -23.25 4.51
N PRO A 80 -8.75 -23.40 3.89
CA PRO A 80 -9.84 -22.42 4.00
C PRO A 80 -10.35 -22.26 5.44
N ASP A 81 -10.28 -23.31 6.25
CA ASP A 81 -10.63 -23.32 7.67
C ASP A 81 -9.77 -22.33 8.49
N ILE A 82 -8.45 -22.38 8.28
CA ILE A 82 -7.53 -21.47 8.97
C ILE A 82 -7.63 -20.06 8.38
N ALA A 83 -7.71 -19.95 7.06
CA ALA A 83 -7.84 -18.66 6.38
C ALA A 83 -9.08 -17.88 6.85
N ALA A 84 -10.21 -18.57 7.05
CA ALA A 84 -11.42 -17.94 7.59
C ALA A 84 -11.20 -17.36 8.99
N GLN A 85 -10.47 -18.08 9.86
CA GLN A 85 -10.17 -17.57 11.20
C GLN A 85 -9.20 -16.37 11.17
N VAL A 86 -8.20 -16.39 10.28
CA VAL A 86 -7.27 -15.26 10.10
C VAL A 86 -8.04 -14.03 9.63
N ARG A 87 -8.94 -14.19 8.66
CA ARG A 87 -9.80 -13.11 8.14
C ARG A 87 -10.72 -12.54 9.22
N TYR A 88 -11.36 -13.39 10.00
CA TYR A 88 -12.21 -12.96 11.11
C TYR A 88 -11.44 -12.11 12.11
N ARG A 89 -10.23 -12.53 12.50
CA ARG A 89 -9.37 -11.78 13.41
C ARG A 89 -8.92 -10.45 12.82
N LYS A 90 -8.62 -10.42 11.51
CA LYS A 90 -8.25 -9.19 10.80
C LYS A 90 -9.40 -8.20 10.75
N GLU A 91 -10.60 -8.66 10.44
CA GLU A 91 -11.78 -7.80 10.44
C GLU A 91 -12.04 -7.17 11.81
N HIS A 92 -11.93 -7.98 12.87
CA HIS A 92 -12.07 -7.47 14.24
C HIS A 92 -11.03 -6.43 14.59
N GLU A 93 -9.78 -6.66 14.21
CA GLU A 93 -8.70 -5.70 14.43
C GLU A 93 -8.95 -4.39 13.67
N LEU A 94 -9.32 -4.47 12.39
CA LEU A 94 -9.63 -3.28 11.59
C LEU A 94 -10.75 -2.45 12.27
N LYS A 95 -11.83 -3.10 12.69
CA LYS A 95 -12.91 -2.42 13.42
C LYS A 95 -12.43 -1.78 14.73
N SER A 96 -11.53 -2.45 15.46
CA SER A 96 -10.94 -1.90 16.67
C SER A 96 -10.06 -0.69 16.39
N ASN A 97 -9.20 -0.79 15.37
CA ASN A 97 -8.34 0.32 14.98
C ASN A 97 -9.12 1.56 14.55
N LEU A 98 -10.29 1.37 13.91
CA LEU A 98 -11.14 2.51 13.52
C LEU A 98 -11.68 3.28 14.72
N LEU A 99 -11.92 2.61 15.85
CA LEU A 99 -12.36 3.26 17.08
C LEU A 99 -11.28 4.12 17.74
N GLU A 100 -10.03 3.96 17.37
CA GLU A 100 -8.90 4.74 17.88
C GLU A 100 -8.73 6.09 17.18
N PHE A 101 -9.46 6.31 16.08
CA PHE A 101 -9.46 7.59 15.38
C PHE A 101 -10.57 8.50 15.90
N ASP A 102 -10.27 9.78 16.07
CA ASP A 102 -11.28 10.80 16.39
C ASP A 102 -12.22 11.06 15.21
N GLU A 103 -11.70 10.85 13.99
CA GLU A 103 -12.43 10.95 12.74
C GLU A 103 -12.19 9.71 11.89
N THR A 104 -13.16 9.33 11.06
CA THR A 104 -13.00 8.18 10.16
C THR A 104 -11.82 8.41 9.21
N PRO A 105 -10.83 7.51 9.16
CA PRO A 105 -9.73 7.62 8.21
C PRO A 105 -10.25 7.54 6.77
N ALA A 106 -9.51 8.16 5.83
CA ALA A 106 -9.90 8.22 4.43
C ALA A 106 -9.88 6.83 3.77
N LYS A 107 -8.84 6.04 4.06
CA LYS A 107 -8.62 4.71 3.45
C LYS A 107 -7.79 3.79 4.34
N ILE A 108 -7.80 2.50 3.96
CA ILE A 108 -6.82 1.53 4.41
C ILE A 108 -5.74 1.41 3.33
N LEU A 109 -4.50 1.72 3.66
CA LEU A 109 -3.38 1.67 2.72
C LEU A 109 -2.44 0.50 3.02
N THR A 110 -1.76 0.03 1.98
CA THR A 110 -0.71 -0.99 2.11
C THR A 110 0.39 -0.79 1.07
N SER A 111 1.54 -1.42 1.28
CA SER A 111 2.65 -1.48 0.33
C SER A 111 2.76 -2.83 -0.40
N CYS A 112 1.74 -3.68 -0.31
CA CYS A 112 1.71 -5.01 -0.93
C CYS A 112 0.44 -5.21 -1.76
N PRO A 113 0.54 -5.48 -3.08
CA PRO A 113 -0.64 -5.69 -3.93
C PRO A 113 -1.51 -6.87 -3.50
N ALA A 114 -0.91 -7.96 -3.02
CA ALA A 114 -1.68 -9.10 -2.49
C ALA A 114 -2.44 -8.72 -1.21
N CYS A 115 -1.84 -7.89 -0.36
CA CYS A 115 -2.54 -7.37 0.82
C CYS A 115 -3.67 -6.42 0.44
N GLN A 116 -3.50 -5.58 -0.57
CA GLN A 116 -4.58 -4.73 -1.09
C GLN A 116 -5.78 -5.57 -1.51
N GLN A 117 -5.56 -6.61 -2.30
CA GLN A 117 -6.62 -7.54 -2.70
C GLN A 117 -7.29 -8.24 -1.50
N GLY A 118 -6.49 -8.63 -0.51
CA GLY A 118 -7.01 -9.26 0.71
C GLY A 118 -7.83 -8.30 1.57
N LEU A 119 -7.39 -7.06 1.69
CA LEU A 119 -8.03 -6.02 2.50
C LEU A 119 -9.31 -5.47 1.86
N SER A 120 -9.42 -5.44 0.54
CA SER A 120 -10.64 -4.98 -0.16
C SER A 120 -11.89 -5.78 0.22
N ARG A 121 -11.72 -7.00 0.73
CA ARG A 121 -12.83 -7.83 1.26
C ARG A 121 -13.49 -7.23 2.50
N TYR A 122 -12.79 -6.36 3.20
CA TYR A 122 -13.30 -5.73 4.43
C TYR A 122 -13.96 -4.36 4.19
N GLU A 123 -13.98 -3.87 2.96
CA GLU A 123 -14.57 -2.57 2.61
C GLU A 123 -16.04 -2.47 3.04
N SER A 124 -16.83 -3.55 2.85
CA SER A 124 -18.21 -3.58 3.31
C SER A 124 -18.36 -3.57 4.85
N ALA A 125 -17.37 -4.08 5.56
CA ALA A 125 -17.39 -4.18 7.03
C ALA A 125 -16.80 -2.96 7.73
N THR A 126 -15.92 -2.23 7.06
CA THR A 126 -15.20 -1.06 7.57
C THR A 126 -15.71 0.25 6.98
N ALA A 127 -16.43 0.20 5.87
CA ALA A 127 -16.80 1.35 5.04
C ALA A 127 -15.59 2.15 4.50
N LEU A 128 -14.40 1.52 4.45
CA LEU A 128 -13.17 2.12 3.95
C LEU A 128 -12.69 1.44 2.68
N GLU A 129 -12.39 2.23 1.67
CA GLU A 129 -11.68 1.78 0.47
C GLU A 129 -10.25 1.35 0.84
N THR A 130 -9.76 0.32 0.16
CA THR A 130 -8.39 -0.15 0.29
C THR A 130 -7.57 0.24 -0.93
N ASP A 131 -6.39 0.81 -0.72
CA ASP A 131 -5.52 1.22 -1.81
C ASP A 131 -4.04 0.93 -1.54
N TYR A 132 -3.23 1.08 -2.57
CA TYR A 132 -1.79 1.00 -2.50
C TYR A 132 -1.21 2.40 -2.31
N ILE A 133 -0.23 2.60 -1.43
CA ILE A 133 0.27 3.94 -1.08
C ILE A 133 0.64 4.76 -2.32
N VAL A 134 1.40 4.16 -3.26
CA VAL A 134 1.82 4.87 -4.48
C VAL A 134 0.62 5.22 -5.37
N VAL A 135 -0.40 4.36 -5.43
CA VAL A 135 -1.63 4.62 -6.20
C VAL A 135 -2.40 5.77 -5.58
N GLU A 136 -2.53 5.80 -4.26
CA GLU A 136 -3.13 6.94 -3.56
C GLU A 136 -2.38 8.25 -3.82
N MET A 137 -1.05 8.22 -3.79
CA MET A 137 -0.22 9.38 -4.14
C MET A 137 -0.49 9.86 -5.57
N VAL A 138 -0.56 8.94 -6.52
CA VAL A 138 -0.83 9.27 -7.93
C VAL A 138 -2.24 9.83 -8.10
N LYS A 139 -3.25 9.22 -7.46
CA LYS A 139 -4.64 9.73 -7.48
C LYS A 139 -4.71 11.17 -6.94
N GLN A 140 -4.04 11.44 -5.83
CA GLN A 140 -4.05 12.78 -5.25
C GLN A 140 -3.31 13.83 -6.09
N HIS A 141 -2.31 13.40 -6.85
CA HIS A 141 -1.49 14.29 -7.68
C HIS A 141 -2.06 14.50 -9.09
N LEU A 142 -2.55 13.42 -9.72
CA LEU A 142 -3.02 13.41 -11.12
C LEU A 142 -4.55 13.27 -11.26
N GLY A 143 -5.27 13.03 -10.16
CA GLY A 143 -6.71 12.78 -10.18
C GLY A 143 -7.08 11.31 -10.37
N ASP A 144 -8.34 10.96 -10.10
CA ASP A 144 -8.83 9.57 -10.12
C ASP A 144 -8.77 8.90 -11.50
N GLU A 145 -8.86 9.68 -12.56
CA GLU A 145 -8.83 9.20 -13.95
C GLU A 145 -7.41 8.98 -14.51
N TRP A 146 -6.37 9.14 -13.68
CA TRP A 146 -4.96 9.05 -14.10
C TRP A 146 -4.64 7.77 -14.88
N SER A 147 -5.18 6.64 -14.47
CA SER A 147 -4.87 5.36 -15.14
C SER A 147 -5.46 5.28 -16.54
N LYS A 148 -6.64 5.85 -16.77
CA LYS A 148 -7.25 5.95 -18.12
C LYS A 148 -6.45 6.91 -18.99
N ALA A 149 -6.06 8.06 -18.45
CA ALA A 149 -5.23 9.03 -19.17
C ALA A 149 -3.88 8.41 -19.55
N PHE A 150 -3.21 7.72 -18.61
CA PHE A 150 -1.97 7.02 -18.85
C PHE A 150 -2.13 5.92 -19.92
N THR A 151 -3.15 5.07 -19.79
CA THR A 151 -3.43 4.01 -20.78
C THR A 151 -3.68 4.60 -22.17
N HIS A 152 -4.43 5.69 -22.26
CA HIS A 152 -4.67 6.37 -23.51
C HIS A 152 -3.36 6.88 -24.14
N GLN A 153 -2.47 7.48 -23.36
CA GLN A 153 -1.15 7.91 -23.86
C GLN A 153 -0.31 6.74 -24.37
N VAL A 154 -0.25 5.64 -23.59
CA VAL A 154 0.50 4.44 -23.98
C VAL A 154 0.00 3.86 -25.30
N LEU A 155 -1.32 3.72 -25.45
CA LEU A 155 -1.93 3.14 -26.68
C LEU A 155 -1.81 4.05 -27.91
N ASN A 156 -1.62 5.35 -27.71
CA ASN A 156 -1.48 6.31 -28.80
C ASN A 156 -0.03 6.76 -29.04
N GLY A 157 0.96 5.98 -28.63
CA GLY A 157 2.37 6.23 -28.93
C GLY A 157 3.03 7.30 -28.07
N GLY A 158 2.51 7.54 -26.85
CA GLY A 158 3.04 8.54 -25.93
C GLY A 158 4.13 8.05 -24.94
N MET A 159 4.56 6.79 -25.03
CA MET A 159 5.54 6.21 -24.11
C MET A 159 6.90 6.90 -24.19
N GLU A 160 7.33 7.32 -25.36
CA GLU A 160 8.60 8.03 -25.54
C GLU A 160 8.66 9.36 -24.78
N ASN A 161 7.50 9.99 -24.56
CA ASN A 161 7.39 11.24 -23.83
C ASN A 161 7.28 11.07 -22.30
N ILE A 162 7.07 9.84 -21.83
CA ILE A 162 6.93 9.51 -20.41
C ILE A 162 8.27 9.07 -19.80
N LEU A 163 9.16 8.52 -20.64
CA LEU A 163 10.45 7.97 -20.23
C LEU A 163 11.62 8.95 -20.34
N LEU A 164 11.39 10.15 -20.84
CA LEU A 164 12.37 11.24 -20.97
C LEU A 164 12.06 12.35 -19.97
#